data_0e18aa2e5520753ae13572b70bc8b828
#
_entry.id   0e18aa2e5520753ae13572b70bc8b828
#
_cell.length_a   1.000
_cell.length_b   1.000
_cell.length_c   1.000
_cell.angle_alpha   90.00
_cell.angle_beta   90.00
_cell.angle_gamma   90.00
#
_symmetry.space_group_name_H-M   'P 1'
#
loop_
_entity.id
_entity.type
_entity.pdbx_description
1 polymer ?
#
loop_
_entity_poly.entity_id
_entity_poly.type
_entity_poly.pdbx_seq_one_letter_code
_entity_poly.pdbx_strand_id
1 'polypeptide(L)'
;VVDDPQAVIWGKLVINAAINPLTALLKVTNGELLERPSAHALLGALANEAANVANAENINLPFDDPVAAVEAVARKTAANHSSMLQDVLRGAPTEIDAICGAIVRVAEKHKLGAPANWTCWQLVKALLKQG
;
A
#
# COMPACT_ATOMS: atom_id res chain seq x y z
N VAL A 1 27.82 -1.79 -4.39
CA VAL A 1 26.69 -1.17 -3.75
C VAL A 1 26.06 -2.13 -2.76
N VAL A 2 25.94 -1.69 -1.58
CA VAL A 2 25.36 -2.50 -0.52
C VAL A 2 23.86 -2.24 -0.47
N ASP A 3 23.10 -3.28 -0.34
CA ASP A 3 21.66 -3.16 -0.16
C ASP A 3 21.37 -2.47 1.16
N ASP A 4 20.66 -1.36 1.09
CA ASP A 4 20.18 -0.67 2.27
C ASP A 4 18.94 -1.38 2.78
N PRO A 5 18.97 -1.97 4.00
CA PRO A 5 17.81 -2.66 4.55
C PRO A 5 16.56 -1.78 4.59
N GLN A 6 16.73 -0.49 4.88
CA GLN A 6 15.58 0.43 4.93
C GLN A 6 14.99 0.65 3.55
N ALA A 7 15.81 0.70 2.50
CA ALA A 7 15.31 0.84 1.14
C ALA A 7 14.46 -0.35 0.74
N VAL A 8 14.89 -1.56 1.12
CA VAL A 8 14.15 -2.79 0.82
C VAL A 8 12.81 -2.80 1.58
N ILE A 9 12.84 -2.49 2.87
CA ILE A 9 11.64 -2.48 3.71
C ILE A 9 10.63 -1.47 3.18
N TRP A 10 11.07 -0.24 2.93
CA TRP A 10 10.18 0.81 2.45
C TRP A 10 9.69 0.57 1.03
N GLY A 11 10.52 -0.04 0.18
CA GLY A 11 10.11 -0.41 -1.17
C GLY A 11 8.93 -1.38 -1.14
N LYS A 12 9.01 -2.40 -0.28
CA LYS A 12 7.91 -3.34 -0.09
C LYS A 12 6.69 -2.66 0.51
N LEU A 13 6.91 -1.75 1.45
CA LEU A 13 5.82 -1.04 2.11
C LEU A 13 5.02 -0.18 1.12
N VAL A 14 5.70 0.53 0.24
CA VAL A 14 5.05 1.33 -0.80
C VAL A 14 4.15 0.46 -1.68
N ILE A 15 4.68 -0.67 -2.13
CA ILE A 15 3.95 -1.58 -3.01
C ILE A 15 2.75 -2.19 -2.28
N ASN A 16 2.97 -2.68 -1.05
CA ASN A 16 1.90 -3.29 -0.27
C ASN A 16 0.79 -2.29 0.08
N ALA A 17 1.16 -1.05 0.40
CA ALA A 17 0.18 -0.01 0.73
C ALA A 17 -0.71 0.35 -0.46
N ALA A 18 -0.19 0.24 -1.68
CA ALA A 18 -0.94 0.58 -2.87
C ALA A 18 -1.83 -0.57 -3.36
N ILE A 19 -1.43 -1.81 -3.12
CA ILE A 19 -2.15 -2.98 -3.65
C ILE A 19 -3.07 -3.63 -2.61
N ASN A 20 -2.55 -3.89 -1.41
CA ASN A 20 -3.24 -4.75 -0.45
C ASN A 20 -4.56 -4.19 0.06
N PRO A 21 -4.65 -2.92 0.49
CA PRO A 21 -5.93 -2.41 0.96
C PRO A 21 -7.00 -2.38 -0.11
N LEU A 22 -6.63 -2.02 -1.34
CA LEU A 22 -7.61 -1.93 -2.43
C LEU A 22 -8.15 -3.29 -2.81
N THR A 23 -7.29 -4.31 -2.92
CA THR A 23 -7.76 -5.66 -3.22
C THR A 23 -8.65 -6.19 -2.10
N ALA A 24 -8.31 -5.89 -0.85
CA ALA A 24 -9.10 -6.31 0.29
C ALA A 24 -10.47 -5.65 0.32
N LEU A 25 -10.52 -4.36 0.03
CA LEU A 25 -11.77 -3.59 0.03
C LEU A 25 -12.66 -3.97 -1.14
N LEU A 26 -12.09 -4.12 -2.33
CA LEU A 26 -12.86 -4.41 -3.54
C LEU A 26 -13.07 -5.90 -3.79
N LYS A 27 -12.31 -6.75 -3.09
CA LYS A 27 -12.35 -8.21 -3.22
C LYS A 27 -12.03 -8.65 -4.65
N VAL A 28 -10.92 -8.13 -5.17
CA VAL A 28 -10.45 -8.40 -6.52
C VAL A 28 -9.00 -8.89 -6.49
N THR A 29 -8.55 -9.47 -7.61
CA THR A 29 -7.15 -9.85 -7.78
C THR A 29 -6.29 -8.60 -8.00
N ASN A 30 -4.98 -8.77 -7.86
CA ASN A 30 -4.04 -7.65 -8.01
C ASN A 30 -4.14 -6.99 -9.38
N GLY A 31 -4.24 -7.77 -10.44
CA GLY A 31 -4.32 -7.22 -11.81
C GLY A 31 -5.60 -6.47 -12.10
N GLU A 32 -6.70 -6.83 -11.43
CA GLU A 32 -7.97 -6.13 -11.64
C GLU A 32 -7.92 -4.67 -11.21
N LEU A 33 -7.01 -4.32 -10.31
CA LEU A 33 -6.84 -2.92 -9.91
C LEU A 33 -6.46 -2.03 -11.10
N LEU A 34 -5.72 -2.59 -12.05
CA LEU A 34 -5.28 -1.84 -13.22
C LEU A 34 -6.38 -1.71 -14.29
N GLU A 35 -7.39 -2.57 -14.22
CA GLU A 35 -8.49 -2.59 -15.17
C GLU A 35 -9.68 -1.72 -14.75
N ARG A 36 -9.64 -1.19 -13.53
CA ARG A 36 -10.70 -0.37 -12.97
C ARG A 36 -10.17 1.05 -12.80
N PRO A 37 -10.60 2.01 -13.62
CA PRO A 37 -9.99 3.35 -13.62
C PRO A 37 -9.91 4.03 -12.26
N SER A 38 -10.97 3.95 -11.45
CA SER A 38 -10.94 4.58 -10.11
C SER A 38 -10.03 3.86 -9.15
N ALA A 39 -9.95 2.54 -9.22
CA ALA A 39 -9.01 1.77 -8.40
C ALA A 39 -7.58 2.08 -8.80
N HIS A 40 -7.31 2.18 -10.10
CA HIS A 40 -6.00 2.52 -10.61
C HIS A 40 -5.57 3.92 -10.13
N ALA A 41 -6.49 4.87 -10.13
CA ALA A 41 -6.22 6.21 -9.62
C ALA A 41 -5.85 6.18 -8.13
N LEU A 42 -6.59 5.41 -7.33
CA LEU A 42 -6.30 5.27 -5.90
C LEU A 42 -4.96 4.58 -5.65
N LEU A 43 -4.66 3.56 -6.44
CA LEU A 43 -3.37 2.88 -6.37
C LEU A 43 -2.23 3.88 -6.54
N GLY A 44 -2.33 4.77 -7.52
CA GLY A 44 -1.33 5.81 -7.73
C GLY A 44 -1.23 6.78 -6.56
N ALA A 45 -2.37 7.20 -6.02
CA ALA A 45 -2.38 8.12 -4.88
C ALA A 45 -1.73 7.49 -3.65
N LEU A 46 -2.05 6.23 -3.37
CA LEU A 46 -1.47 5.51 -2.24
C LEU A 46 0.04 5.36 -2.40
N ALA A 47 0.49 4.99 -3.59
CA ALA A 47 1.92 4.81 -3.88
C ALA A 47 2.69 6.13 -3.73
N ASN A 48 2.14 7.21 -4.28
CA ASN A 48 2.80 8.51 -4.20
C ASN A 48 2.90 9.04 -2.79
N GLU A 49 1.84 8.89 -1.98
CA GLU A 49 1.90 9.29 -0.58
C GLU A 49 2.98 8.53 0.19
N ALA A 50 3.01 7.21 0.01
CA ALA A 50 3.99 6.37 0.69
C ALA A 50 5.41 6.72 0.27
N ALA A 51 5.63 6.97 -1.02
CA ALA A 51 6.94 7.35 -1.52
C ALA A 51 7.38 8.72 -0.98
N ASN A 52 6.45 9.67 -0.90
CA ASN A 52 6.75 10.99 -0.33
C ASN A 52 7.17 10.88 1.13
N VAL A 53 6.50 10.02 1.87
CA VAL A 53 6.86 9.78 3.29
C VAL A 53 8.24 9.14 3.39
N ALA A 54 8.54 8.17 2.54
CA ALA A 54 9.87 7.54 2.51
C ALA A 54 10.95 8.58 2.21
N ASN A 55 10.69 9.48 1.26
CA ASN A 55 11.63 10.54 0.92
C ASN A 55 11.87 11.47 2.10
N ALA A 56 10.83 11.81 2.86
CA ALA A 56 10.95 12.63 4.06
C ALA A 56 11.79 11.94 5.14
N GLU A 57 11.78 10.62 5.18
CA GLU A 57 12.63 9.81 6.08
C GLU A 57 14.04 9.62 5.52
N ASN A 58 14.37 10.26 4.40
CA ASN A 58 15.66 10.11 3.72
C ASN A 58 15.92 8.68 3.27
N ILE A 59 14.87 7.95 2.95
CA ILE A 59 14.99 6.60 2.42
C ILE A 59 15.19 6.69 0.91
N ASN A 60 16.21 6.02 0.42
CA ASN A 60 16.48 5.95 -1.01
C ASN A 60 15.75 4.72 -1.59
N LEU A 61 14.53 4.94 -2.08
CA LEU A 61 13.71 3.84 -2.61
C LEU A 61 14.41 3.16 -3.79
N PRO A 62 14.18 1.83 -3.97
CA PRO A 62 14.82 1.08 -5.05
C PRO A 62 14.19 1.31 -6.43
N PHE A 63 13.34 2.31 -6.57
CA PHE A 63 12.70 2.69 -7.84
C PHE A 63 12.49 4.21 -7.86
N ASP A 64 12.52 4.77 -9.06
CA ASP A 64 12.33 6.21 -9.25
C ASP A 64 10.86 6.58 -9.37
N ASP A 65 10.08 5.73 -10.05
CA ASP A 65 8.66 5.96 -10.27
C ASP A 65 7.85 4.97 -9.42
N PRO A 66 7.31 5.40 -8.29
CA PRO A 66 6.59 4.47 -7.40
C PRO A 66 5.34 3.90 -8.05
N VAL A 67 4.62 4.68 -8.84
CA VAL A 67 3.41 4.18 -9.49
C VAL A 67 3.76 3.10 -10.50
N ALA A 68 4.78 3.33 -11.33
CA ALA A 68 5.22 2.35 -12.31
C ALA A 68 5.70 1.06 -11.63
N ALA A 69 6.39 1.19 -10.49
CA ALA A 69 6.85 0.02 -9.75
C ALA A 69 5.67 -0.82 -9.23
N VAL A 70 4.65 -0.16 -8.69
CA VAL A 70 3.46 -0.84 -8.19
C VAL A 70 2.71 -1.49 -9.35
N GLU A 71 2.55 -0.79 -10.46
CA GLU A 71 1.87 -1.33 -11.64
C GLU A 71 2.58 -2.58 -12.16
N ALA A 72 3.90 -2.58 -12.17
CA ALA A 72 4.67 -3.73 -12.61
C ALA A 72 4.42 -4.95 -11.73
N VAL A 73 4.37 -4.76 -10.41
CA VAL A 73 4.06 -5.85 -9.48
C VAL A 73 2.64 -6.34 -9.67
N ALA A 74 1.68 -5.44 -9.82
CA ALA A 74 0.28 -5.81 -10.03
C ALA A 74 0.10 -6.63 -11.31
N ARG A 75 0.82 -6.29 -12.37
CA ARG A 75 0.78 -7.08 -13.61
C ARG A 75 1.42 -8.45 -13.44
N LYS A 76 2.57 -8.50 -12.78
CA LYS A 76 3.30 -9.74 -12.57
C LYS A 76 2.53 -10.73 -11.70
N THR A 77 1.72 -10.22 -10.80
CA THR A 77 0.92 -11.01 -9.86
C THR A 77 -0.58 -10.90 -10.14
N ALA A 78 -0.93 -10.65 -11.39
CA ALA A 78 -2.30 -10.26 -11.77
C ALA A 78 -3.38 -11.23 -11.30
N ALA A 79 -3.13 -12.53 -11.33
CA ALA A 79 -4.12 -13.54 -10.93
C ALA A 79 -4.13 -13.80 -9.42
N ASN A 80 -3.23 -13.20 -8.67
CA ASN A 80 -3.09 -13.48 -7.24
C ASN A 80 -4.06 -12.66 -6.40
N HIS A 81 -4.50 -13.26 -5.30
CA HIS A 81 -5.17 -12.53 -4.22
C HIS A 81 -4.10 -12.06 -3.24
N SER A 82 -4.13 -10.79 -2.85
CA SER A 82 -3.17 -10.30 -1.86
C SER A 82 -3.34 -11.02 -0.53
N SER A 83 -2.30 -11.02 0.29
CA SER A 83 -2.38 -11.60 1.64
C SER A 83 -3.47 -10.93 2.47
N MET A 84 -3.64 -9.62 2.32
CA MET A 84 -4.66 -8.88 3.05
C MET A 84 -6.07 -9.31 2.62
N LEU A 85 -6.31 -9.47 1.33
CA LEU A 85 -7.59 -9.99 0.85
C LEU A 85 -7.85 -11.38 1.42
N GLN A 86 -6.84 -12.24 1.44
CA GLN A 86 -6.99 -13.58 2.01
C GLN A 86 -7.38 -13.51 3.49
N ASP A 87 -6.76 -12.60 4.25
CA ASP A 87 -7.10 -12.42 5.66
C ASP A 87 -8.55 -11.94 5.82
N VAL A 88 -8.96 -10.96 5.02
CA VAL A 88 -10.34 -10.45 5.07
C VAL A 88 -11.34 -11.56 4.75
N LEU A 89 -11.08 -12.37 3.73
CA LEU A 89 -11.99 -13.46 3.34
C LEU A 89 -12.11 -14.52 4.42
N ARG A 90 -11.07 -14.72 5.24
CA ARG A 90 -11.10 -15.67 6.35
C ARG A 90 -11.63 -15.05 7.64
N GLY A 91 -11.90 -13.75 7.65
CA GLY A 91 -12.25 -13.03 8.86
C GLY A 91 -11.10 -12.91 9.85
N ALA A 92 -9.85 -13.02 9.36
CA ALA A 92 -8.66 -12.94 10.18
C ALA A 92 -8.16 -11.49 10.29
N PRO A 93 -7.45 -11.14 11.37
CA PRO A 93 -6.83 -9.82 11.48
C PRO A 93 -5.87 -9.56 10.34
N THR A 94 -5.79 -8.32 9.88
CA THR A 94 -4.90 -7.93 8.79
C THR A 94 -3.71 -7.13 9.31
N GLU A 95 -2.73 -6.91 8.44
CA GLU A 95 -1.56 -6.09 8.76
C GLU A 95 -1.74 -4.61 8.40
N ILE A 96 -2.98 -4.15 8.27
CA ILE A 96 -3.23 -2.77 7.82
C ILE A 96 -2.57 -1.72 8.74
N ASP A 97 -2.50 -1.99 10.05
CA ASP A 97 -1.83 -1.07 10.99
C ASP A 97 -0.35 -0.94 10.67
N ALA A 98 0.30 -2.03 10.28
CA ALA A 98 1.72 -2.05 9.95
C ALA A 98 2.01 -1.56 8.53
N ILE A 99 1.00 -1.40 7.71
CA ILE A 99 1.14 -0.95 6.32
C ILE A 99 0.69 0.50 6.22
N CYS A 100 -0.59 0.75 5.98
CA CYS A 100 -1.07 2.13 5.87
C CYS A 100 -0.93 2.89 7.19
N GLY A 101 -1.18 2.22 8.31
CA GLY A 101 -1.01 2.83 9.62
C GLY A 101 0.41 3.32 9.86
N ALA A 102 1.40 2.52 9.46
CA ALA A 102 2.80 2.91 9.60
C ALA A 102 3.13 4.13 8.75
N ILE A 103 2.63 4.17 7.53
CA ILE A 103 2.86 5.31 6.63
C ILE A 103 2.25 6.58 7.23
N VAL A 104 1.02 6.51 7.72
CA VAL A 104 0.35 7.67 8.33
C VAL A 104 1.12 8.16 9.55
N ARG A 105 1.59 7.26 10.42
CA ARG A 105 2.33 7.64 11.62
C ARG A 105 3.64 8.35 11.28
N VAL A 106 4.36 7.86 10.27
CA VAL A 106 5.60 8.53 9.84
C VAL A 106 5.30 9.85 9.16
N ALA A 107 4.22 9.91 8.37
CA ALA A 107 3.79 11.16 7.74
C ALA A 107 3.52 12.24 8.80
N GLU A 108 2.82 11.88 9.89
CA GLU A 108 2.53 12.81 10.97
C GLU A 108 3.81 13.36 11.61
N LYS A 109 4.81 12.51 11.78
CA LYS A 109 6.11 12.91 12.31
C LYS A 109 6.76 14.01 11.47
N HIS A 110 6.54 13.99 10.17
CA HIS A 110 7.08 14.98 9.23
C HIS A 110 6.06 16.06 8.85
N LYS A 111 4.91 16.06 9.49
CA LYS A 111 3.82 17.01 9.22
C LYS A 111 3.37 16.95 7.75
N LEU A 112 3.37 15.75 7.19
CA LEU A 112 2.88 15.49 5.84
C LEU A 112 1.49 14.88 5.90
N GLY A 113 0.67 15.17 4.89
CA GLY A 113 -0.62 14.51 4.74
C GLY A 113 -0.48 13.19 4.03
N ALA A 114 -1.24 12.20 4.45
CA ALA A 114 -1.35 10.92 3.77
C ALA A 114 -2.82 10.49 3.79
N PRO A 115 -3.71 11.27 3.18
CA PRO A 115 -5.16 11.03 3.30
C PRO A 115 -5.62 9.74 2.67
N ALA A 116 -5.05 9.31 1.55
CA ALA A 116 -5.45 8.05 0.93
C ALA A 116 -5.07 6.86 1.80
N ASN A 117 -3.85 6.87 2.36
CA ASN A 117 -3.42 5.82 3.27
C ASN A 117 -4.25 5.82 4.55
N TRP A 118 -4.54 6.99 5.09
CA TRP A 118 -5.39 7.10 6.28
C TRP A 118 -6.77 6.51 6.02
N THR A 119 -7.38 6.87 4.89
CA THR A 119 -8.72 6.41 4.55
C THR A 119 -8.76 4.89 4.39
N CYS A 120 -7.82 4.32 3.65
CA CYS A 120 -7.76 2.88 3.47
C CYS A 120 -7.49 2.16 4.79
N TRP A 121 -6.67 2.75 5.65
CA TRP A 121 -6.41 2.23 6.99
C TRP A 121 -7.72 2.08 7.76
N GLN A 122 -8.52 3.14 7.80
CA GLN A 122 -9.78 3.11 8.52
C GLN A 122 -10.78 2.12 7.89
N LEU A 123 -10.88 2.13 6.56
CA LEU A 123 -11.83 1.26 5.87
C LEU A 123 -11.53 -0.23 6.08
N VAL A 124 -10.28 -0.62 6.00
CA VAL A 124 -9.92 -2.03 6.19
C VAL A 124 -10.18 -2.45 7.64
N LYS A 125 -9.86 -1.61 8.62
CA LYS A 125 -10.19 -1.91 10.02
C LYS A 125 -11.69 -2.06 10.21
N ALA A 126 -12.47 -1.22 9.56
CA ALA A 126 -13.93 -1.25 9.68
C ALA A 126 -14.54 -2.52 9.09
N LEU A 127 -13.90 -3.12 8.08
CA LEU A 127 -14.39 -4.37 7.49
C LEU A 127 -14.55 -5.50 8.52
N LEU A 128 -13.62 -5.59 9.46
CA LEU A 128 -13.59 -6.68 10.43
C LEU A 128 -14.00 -6.22 11.83
N LYS A 129 -14.62 -5.06 11.95
CA LYS A 129 -15.03 -4.50 13.24
C LYS A 129 -13.85 -4.35 14.21
N GLN A 130 -12.71 -3.98 13.69
CA GLN A 130 -11.47 -3.84 14.46
C GLN A 130 -11.26 -2.40 14.91
N GLY A 131 -11.98 -2.00 15.81
CA GLY A 131 -11.78 -0.69 16.37
C GLY A 131 -12.29 0.45 15.51
#